data_788b5fe5f0fa90f2be6bfd501403d0ce
#
_entry.id   788b5fe5f0fa90f2be6bfd501403d0ce
#
_cell.length_a   1.000
_cell.length_b   1.000
_cell.length_c   1.000
_cell.angle_alpha   90.00
_cell.angle_beta   90.00
_cell.angle_gamma   90.00
#
_symmetry.space_group_name_H-M   'P 1'
#
loop_
_entity.id
_entity.type
_entity.pdbx_description
1 polymer ?
#
loop_
_entity_poly.entity_id
_entity_poly.type
_entity_poly.pdbx_seq_one_letter_code
_entity_poly.pdbx_strand_id
1 'polypeptide(L)'
;MNVAALISGGVDSAVAVHLLCEQGHKPDLFYIKIGMDTDDGLTCTAEEDIELASATARKYGLSFHIVDLQQAYWDNVVAYTVDRVRCGLTPNPDVMCNKLIKFGCFDREAGQGYDKIATGHYASTLDIDGYTWLATAKDPVKDQTDFLAQIDYLQVSRLMFPLGGFLKEEVRDMAVKASLPSARRKDSQGICFLGKINYNDFIRRFLGERPGPVVELETGKVIGQHRGYWFHTIGQRKGLGLGGGPWFVVDKNVEENIIYVSHGYDTEKQFGHSFCVKDFHFITLNPWKEQETEICFKIRHTDTFQTGKVRFAEDGTLHVSSEEPIQA
;
A
#
# COMPACT_ATOMS: atom_id res chain seq x y z
N MET A 1 13.75 -26.09 5.17
CA MET A 1 12.96 -24.87 5.44
C MET A 1 11.66 -25.01 4.66
N ASN A 2 10.53 -24.96 5.34
CA ASN A 2 9.20 -25.01 4.75
C ASN A 2 8.78 -23.58 4.40
N VAL A 3 8.35 -23.35 3.15
CA VAL A 3 8.00 -22.03 2.65
C VAL A 3 6.56 -22.01 2.14
N ALA A 4 5.75 -21.08 2.65
CA ALA A 4 4.48 -20.72 2.07
C ALA A 4 4.71 -19.57 1.07
N ALA A 5 4.31 -19.70 -0.19
CA ALA A 5 4.44 -18.63 -1.16
C ALA A 5 3.06 -18.05 -1.52
N LEU A 6 2.87 -16.75 -1.28
CA LEU A 6 1.65 -16.06 -1.65
C LEU A 6 1.68 -15.74 -3.14
N ILE A 7 0.70 -16.26 -3.89
CA ILE A 7 0.60 -16.09 -5.33
C ILE A 7 -0.73 -15.42 -5.72
N SER A 8 -0.65 -14.37 -6.53
CA SER A 8 -1.81 -13.55 -6.93
C SER A 8 -2.21 -13.74 -8.41
N GLY A 9 -1.58 -14.68 -9.13
CA GLY A 9 -1.75 -14.78 -10.57
C GLY A 9 -1.02 -13.70 -11.39
N GLY A 10 -0.38 -12.74 -10.73
CA GLY A 10 0.47 -11.70 -11.36
C GLY A 10 1.86 -12.21 -11.71
N VAL A 11 2.56 -11.44 -12.57
CA VAL A 11 3.93 -11.77 -13.02
C VAL A 11 4.89 -11.86 -11.85
N ASP A 12 4.87 -10.88 -10.95
CA ASP A 12 5.81 -10.76 -9.85
C ASP A 12 5.72 -11.95 -8.89
N SER A 13 4.52 -12.32 -8.46
CA SER A 13 4.34 -13.48 -7.59
C SER A 13 4.73 -14.81 -8.26
N ALA A 14 4.50 -14.93 -9.57
CA ALA A 14 4.91 -16.12 -10.32
C ALA A 14 6.43 -16.21 -10.47
N VAL A 15 7.13 -15.08 -10.69
CA VAL A 15 8.61 -15.05 -10.72
C VAL A 15 9.19 -15.29 -9.33
N ALA A 16 8.56 -14.81 -8.26
CA ALA A 16 8.99 -15.13 -6.90
C ALA A 16 8.97 -16.65 -6.66
N VAL A 17 7.91 -17.35 -7.11
CA VAL A 17 7.84 -18.82 -7.06
C VAL A 17 8.93 -19.48 -7.91
N HIS A 18 9.17 -18.98 -9.13
CA HIS A 18 10.23 -19.48 -10.00
C HIS A 18 11.60 -19.40 -9.30
N LEU A 19 11.96 -18.24 -8.75
CA LEU A 19 13.22 -18.04 -8.05
C LEU A 19 13.39 -18.95 -6.84
N LEU A 20 12.31 -19.18 -6.07
CA LEU A 20 12.34 -20.14 -4.97
C LEU A 20 12.64 -21.57 -5.47
N CYS A 21 12.03 -21.98 -6.58
CA CYS A 21 12.30 -23.30 -7.18
C CYS A 21 13.73 -23.41 -7.70
N GLU A 22 14.28 -22.37 -8.35
CA GLU A 22 15.69 -22.33 -8.80
C GLU A 22 16.67 -22.43 -7.63
N GLN A 23 16.28 -21.90 -6.46
CA GLN A 23 17.06 -22.02 -5.20
C GLN A 23 16.89 -23.40 -4.52
N GLY A 24 16.12 -24.30 -5.12
CA GLY A 24 15.88 -25.65 -4.59
C GLY A 24 14.79 -25.77 -3.55
N HIS A 25 13.99 -24.71 -3.33
CA HIS A 25 12.82 -24.78 -2.47
C HIS A 25 11.63 -25.43 -3.19
N LYS A 26 10.73 -26.03 -2.43
CA LYS A 26 9.43 -26.55 -2.90
C LYS A 26 8.33 -25.89 -2.07
N PRO A 27 7.98 -24.62 -2.35
CA PRO A 27 6.97 -23.93 -1.58
C PRO A 27 5.57 -24.48 -1.83
N ASP A 28 4.72 -24.45 -0.81
CA ASP A 28 3.28 -24.57 -1.02
C ASP A 28 2.73 -23.21 -1.41
N LEU A 29 1.89 -23.18 -2.45
CA LEU A 29 1.37 -21.95 -3.02
C LEU A 29 -0.01 -21.64 -2.45
N PHE A 30 -0.20 -20.40 -2.05
CA PHE A 30 -1.44 -19.90 -1.46
C PHE A 30 -1.98 -18.69 -2.23
N TYR A 31 -3.21 -18.82 -2.71
CA TYR A 31 -3.98 -17.71 -3.22
C TYR A 31 -4.92 -17.21 -2.11
N ILE A 32 -4.81 -15.92 -1.74
CA ILE A 32 -5.70 -15.30 -0.76
C ILE A 32 -6.88 -14.69 -1.50
N LYS A 33 -8.08 -15.24 -1.29
CA LYS A 33 -9.32 -14.70 -1.85
C LYS A 33 -9.84 -13.57 -0.94
N ILE A 34 -9.83 -12.32 -1.46
CA ILE A 34 -10.28 -11.11 -0.76
C ILE A 34 -11.33 -10.32 -1.56
N GLY A 35 -11.57 -10.68 -2.81
CA GLY A 35 -12.51 -9.98 -3.70
C GLY A 35 -13.95 -10.05 -3.20
N MET A 36 -14.77 -9.15 -3.72
CA MET A 36 -16.20 -9.14 -3.47
C MET A 36 -16.91 -10.07 -4.45
N ASP A 37 -17.69 -11.00 -3.94
CA ASP A 37 -18.73 -11.64 -4.73
C ASP A 37 -19.91 -10.65 -4.78
N THR A 38 -19.95 -9.77 -5.78
CA THR A 38 -21.08 -8.85 -5.96
C THR A 38 -21.97 -9.37 -7.09
N ASP A 39 -23.28 -9.47 -6.81
CA ASP A 39 -24.32 -9.79 -7.82
C ASP A 39 -24.42 -8.73 -8.94
N ASP A 40 -23.69 -7.63 -8.84
CA ASP A 40 -23.77 -6.47 -9.73
C ASP A 40 -22.99 -6.61 -11.05
N GLY A 41 -22.60 -7.81 -11.47
CA GLY A 41 -21.92 -8.05 -12.76
C GLY A 41 -20.50 -7.51 -12.85
N LEU A 42 -19.91 -7.13 -11.73
CA LEU A 42 -18.50 -6.77 -11.63
C LEU A 42 -17.69 -8.06 -11.69
N THR A 43 -17.22 -8.42 -12.88
CA THR A 43 -16.35 -9.58 -13.08
C THR A 43 -15.14 -9.45 -12.18
N CYS A 44 -15.14 -10.22 -11.10
CA CYS A 44 -13.97 -10.40 -10.27
C CYS A 44 -12.89 -11.05 -11.13
N THR A 45 -11.68 -10.48 -11.18
CA THR A 45 -10.53 -11.11 -11.86
C THR A 45 -10.04 -12.36 -11.12
N ALA A 46 -10.70 -12.74 -10.03
CA ALA A 46 -10.29 -13.83 -9.16
C ALA A 46 -10.21 -15.19 -9.89
N GLU A 47 -11.13 -15.48 -10.82
CA GLU A 47 -11.09 -16.74 -11.58
C GLU A 47 -9.85 -16.81 -12.47
N GLU A 48 -9.56 -15.74 -13.22
CA GLU A 48 -8.35 -15.65 -14.05
C GLU A 48 -7.08 -15.69 -13.19
N ASP A 49 -7.09 -15.01 -12.05
CA ASP A 49 -5.98 -14.99 -11.10
C ASP A 49 -5.70 -16.40 -10.54
N ILE A 50 -6.76 -17.09 -10.12
CA ILE A 50 -6.68 -18.47 -9.60
C ILE A 50 -6.19 -19.43 -10.69
N GLU A 51 -6.67 -19.29 -11.92
CA GLU A 51 -6.23 -20.14 -13.03
C GLU A 51 -4.73 -19.95 -13.30
N LEU A 52 -4.24 -18.72 -13.40
CA LEU A 52 -2.82 -18.41 -13.61
C LEU A 52 -1.93 -18.89 -12.45
N ALA A 53 -2.40 -18.72 -11.22
CA ALA A 53 -1.73 -19.23 -10.03
C ALA A 53 -1.65 -20.75 -10.02
N SER A 54 -2.77 -21.42 -10.30
CA SER A 54 -2.86 -22.88 -10.41
C SER A 54 -2.00 -23.43 -11.56
N ALA A 55 -1.97 -22.73 -12.71
CA ALA A 55 -1.10 -23.10 -13.82
C ALA A 55 0.38 -23.01 -13.46
N THR A 56 0.75 -21.99 -12.66
CA THR A 56 2.13 -21.86 -12.12
C THR A 56 2.45 -23.04 -11.18
N ALA A 57 1.53 -23.42 -10.29
CA ALA A 57 1.69 -24.58 -9.42
C ALA A 57 1.91 -25.87 -10.22
N ARG A 58 1.07 -26.12 -11.22
CA ARG A 58 1.19 -27.30 -12.10
C ARG A 58 2.54 -27.33 -12.84
N LYS A 59 3.02 -26.17 -13.31
CA LYS A 59 4.31 -26.08 -14.01
C LYS A 59 5.48 -26.58 -13.16
N TYR A 60 5.47 -26.29 -11.85
CA TYR A 60 6.55 -26.68 -10.92
C TYR A 60 6.24 -27.92 -10.08
N GLY A 61 5.06 -28.54 -10.26
CA GLY A 61 4.63 -29.69 -9.46
C GLY A 61 4.45 -29.38 -7.98
N LEU A 62 3.92 -28.18 -7.67
CA LEU A 62 3.74 -27.66 -6.31
C LEU A 62 2.28 -27.78 -5.86
N SER A 63 2.07 -27.86 -4.54
CA SER A 63 0.74 -27.79 -3.94
C SER A 63 0.14 -26.40 -4.14
N PHE A 64 -1.17 -26.30 -4.35
CA PHE A 64 -1.89 -25.05 -4.51
C PHE A 64 -3.14 -25.02 -3.62
N HIS A 65 -3.28 -23.98 -2.84
CA HIS A 65 -4.35 -23.80 -1.88
C HIS A 65 -5.02 -22.43 -2.06
N ILE A 66 -6.32 -22.36 -1.82
CA ILE A 66 -7.08 -21.12 -1.75
C ILE A 66 -7.47 -20.89 -0.31
N VAL A 67 -7.14 -19.72 0.23
CA VAL A 67 -7.54 -19.29 1.58
C VAL A 67 -8.56 -18.16 1.41
N ASP A 68 -9.77 -18.40 1.89
CA ASP A 68 -10.84 -17.40 1.82
C ASP A 68 -10.75 -16.46 3.03
N LEU A 69 -10.32 -15.23 2.78
CA LEU A 69 -10.23 -14.17 3.78
C LEU A 69 -11.14 -12.98 3.45
N GLN A 70 -12.20 -13.19 2.66
CA GLN A 70 -13.10 -12.12 2.25
C GLN A 70 -13.73 -11.41 3.45
N GLN A 71 -14.30 -12.16 4.40
CA GLN A 71 -14.91 -11.56 5.58
C GLN A 71 -13.87 -10.81 6.44
N ALA A 72 -12.70 -11.43 6.68
CA ALA A 72 -11.62 -10.79 7.43
C ALA A 72 -11.14 -9.49 6.75
N TYR A 73 -11.10 -9.47 5.42
CA TYR A 73 -10.76 -8.28 4.65
C TYR A 73 -11.77 -7.15 4.85
N TRP A 74 -13.07 -7.49 4.81
CA TRP A 74 -14.16 -6.54 5.05
C TRP A 74 -14.08 -5.93 6.44
N ASP A 75 -13.98 -6.77 7.44
CA ASP A 75 -14.02 -6.36 8.84
C ASP A 75 -12.78 -5.52 9.25
N ASN A 76 -11.63 -5.77 8.64
CA ASN A 76 -10.39 -5.12 9.04
C ASN A 76 -9.95 -4.01 8.08
N VAL A 77 -9.93 -4.25 6.77
CA VAL A 77 -9.34 -3.29 5.80
C VAL A 77 -10.39 -2.34 5.26
N VAL A 78 -11.55 -2.87 4.84
CA VAL A 78 -12.63 -2.03 4.29
C VAL A 78 -13.21 -1.13 5.38
N ALA A 79 -13.55 -1.69 6.55
CA ALA A 79 -14.08 -0.92 7.67
C ALA A 79 -13.11 0.18 8.13
N TYR A 80 -11.82 -0.15 8.26
CA TYR A 80 -10.77 0.83 8.53
C TYR A 80 -10.74 1.94 7.48
N THR A 81 -10.75 1.58 6.19
CA THR A 81 -10.69 2.54 5.09
C THR A 81 -11.86 3.52 5.14
N VAL A 82 -13.08 2.99 5.28
CA VAL A 82 -14.31 3.81 5.35
C VAL A 82 -14.28 4.74 6.57
N ASP A 83 -13.84 4.22 7.73
CA ASP A 83 -13.75 5.01 8.96
C ASP A 83 -12.75 6.16 8.82
N ARG A 84 -11.54 5.90 8.31
CA ARG A 84 -10.52 6.96 8.09
C ARG A 84 -10.97 8.00 7.08
N VAL A 85 -11.62 7.59 6.01
CA VAL A 85 -12.19 8.51 5.00
C VAL A 85 -13.30 9.38 5.62
N ARG A 86 -14.15 8.80 6.49
CA ARG A 86 -15.17 9.54 7.25
C ARG A 86 -14.55 10.59 8.18
N CYS A 87 -13.36 10.31 8.73
CA CYS A 87 -12.59 11.28 9.52
C CYS A 87 -11.82 12.32 8.67
N GLY A 88 -12.02 12.37 7.35
CA GLY A 88 -11.36 13.31 6.45
C GLY A 88 -9.94 12.90 6.02
N LEU A 89 -9.47 11.75 6.45
CA LEU A 89 -8.13 11.23 6.11
C LEU A 89 -8.15 10.53 4.75
N THR A 90 -6.95 10.32 4.21
CA THR A 90 -6.74 9.53 2.97
C THR A 90 -5.93 8.29 3.34
N PRO A 91 -6.59 7.19 3.73
CA PRO A 91 -5.90 5.96 4.12
C PRO A 91 -5.29 5.25 2.91
N ASN A 92 -4.24 4.46 3.16
CA ASN A 92 -3.73 3.50 2.20
C ASN A 92 -4.17 2.07 2.62
N PRO A 93 -5.21 1.49 1.98
CA PRO A 93 -5.73 0.18 2.35
C PRO A 93 -4.73 -0.95 2.08
N ASP A 94 -3.79 -0.81 1.13
CA ASP A 94 -2.83 -1.85 0.80
C ASP A 94 -1.82 -2.06 1.94
N VAL A 95 -1.44 -1.00 2.66
CA VAL A 95 -0.62 -1.09 3.88
C VAL A 95 -1.31 -1.95 4.95
N MET A 96 -2.59 -1.69 5.17
CA MET A 96 -3.37 -2.46 6.16
C MET A 96 -3.67 -3.88 5.68
N CYS A 97 -3.86 -4.08 4.37
CA CYS A 97 -3.99 -5.42 3.79
C CYS A 97 -2.73 -6.27 4.03
N ASN A 98 -1.55 -5.70 3.84
CA ASN A 98 -0.30 -6.41 4.12
C ASN A 98 -0.21 -6.80 5.59
N LYS A 99 -0.39 -5.85 6.53
CA LYS A 99 -0.33 -6.10 7.97
C LYS A 99 -1.38 -7.09 8.46
N LEU A 100 -2.65 -6.82 8.16
CA LEU A 100 -3.79 -7.50 8.81
C LEU A 100 -4.20 -8.78 8.09
N ILE A 101 -4.13 -8.79 6.76
CA ILE A 101 -4.64 -9.92 5.97
C ILE A 101 -3.48 -10.84 5.55
N LYS A 102 -2.53 -10.35 4.74
CA LYS A 102 -1.48 -11.20 4.15
C LYS A 102 -0.51 -11.76 5.18
N PHE A 103 -0.15 -10.95 6.20
CA PHE A 103 0.81 -11.37 7.23
C PHE A 103 0.18 -11.52 8.61
N GLY A 104 -1.11 -11.23 8.74
CA GLY A 104 -1.89 -11.40 9.95
C GLY A 104 -2.86 -12.60 9.86
N CYS A 105 -4.01 -12.43 9.18
CA CYS A 105 -5.03 -13.47 9.09
C CYS A 105 -4.51 -14.72 8.38
N PHE A 106 -3.81 -14.56 7.24
CA PHE A 106 -3.23 -15.69 6.53
C PHE A 106 -2.26 -16.48 7.42
N ASP A 107 -1.39 -15.79 8.16
CA ASP A 107 -0.44 -16.46 9.05
C ASP A 107 -1.15 -17.30 10.13
N ARG A 108 -2.23 -16.78 10.71
CA ARG A 108 -3.02 -17.50 11.71
C ARG A 108 -3.77 -18.71 11.14
N GLU A 109 -4.30 -18.57 9.92
CA GLU A 109 -5.15 -19.60 9.33
C GLU A 109 -4.40 -20.70 8.57
N ALA A 110 -3.31 -20.34 7.90
CA ALA A 110 -2.59 -21.25 7.02
C ALA A 110 -1.05 -21.16 7.15
N GLY A 111 -0.51 -20.09 7.74
CA GLY A 111 0.93 -19.81 7.78
C GLY A 111 1.70 -20.49 8.91
N GLN A 112 1.04 -20.94 9.98
CA GLN A 112 1.70 -21.41 11.22
C GLN A 112 2.61 -22.64 11.04
N GLY A 113 2.40 -23.45 10.02
CA GLY A 113 3.22 -24.65 9.74
C GLY A 113 4.49 -24.34 8.91
N TYR A 114 4.73 -23.10 8.53
CA TYR A 114 5.82 -22.70 7.65
C TYR A 114 6.88 -21.89 8.39
N ASP A 115 8.15 -22.09 8.01
CA ASP A 115 9.26 -21.32 8.56
C ASP A 115 9.28 -19.88 8.00
N LYS A 116 8.90 -19.73 6.70
CA LYS A 116 8.89 -18.45 5.97
C LYS A 116 7.65 -18.30 5.09
N ILE A 117 7.23 -17.05 4.92
CA ILE A 117 6.17 -16.63 3.99
C ILE A 117 6.83 -15.79 2.89
N ALA A 118 6.82 -16.30 1.66
CA ALA A 118 7.38 -15.62 0.51
C ALA A 118 6.32 -14.83 -0.25
N THR A 119 6.67 -13.66 -0.74
CA THR A 119 5.77 -12.79 -1.52
C THR A 119 6.47 -12.16 -2.71
N GLY A 120 5.68 -11.71 -3.69
CA GLY A 120 6.16 -10.97 -4.85
C GLY A 120 6.38 -9.47 -4.61
N HIS A 121 6.56 -9.02 -3.39
CA HIS A 121 6.88 -7.62 -3.13
C HIS A 121 8.33 -7.29 -3.49
N TYR A 122 8.52 -6.07 -3.99
CA TYR A 122 9.85 -5.49 -4.17
C TYR A 122 10.31 -4.88 -2.84
N ALA A 123 10.91 -5.70 -2.03
CA ALA A 123 11.51 -5.38 -0.74
C ALA A 123 12.66 -6.36 -0.48
N SER A 124 13.43 -6.15 0.58
CA SER A 124 14.47 -7.07 1.03
C SER A 124 14.45 -7.18 2.56
N THR A 125 15.12 -8.20 3.08
CA THR A 125 15.44 -8.30 4.50
C THR A 125 16.93 -8.42 4.69
N LEU A 126 17.44 -7.83 5.78
CA LEU A 126 18.85 -7.91 6.18
C LEU A 126 18.89 -8.40 7.64
N ASP A 127 19.76 -9.37 7.91
CA ASP A 127 20.00 -9.80 9.29
C ASP A 127 21.23 -9.05 9.84
N ILE A 128 21.01 -8.20 10.83
CA ILE A 128 22.02 -7.39 11.51
C ILE A 128 21.92 -7.61 13.01
N ASP A 129 22.99 -8.00 13.65
CA ASP A 129 23.09 -8.24 15.10
C ASP A 129 22.01 -9.21 15.64
N GLY A 130 21.67 -10.23 14.83
CA GLY A 130 20.67 -11.24 15.20
C GLY A 130 19.20 -10.81 15.02
N TYR A 131 18.97 -9.63 14.45
CA TYR A 131 17.64 -9.12 14.13
C TYR A 131 17.43 -9.00 12.63
N THR A 132 16.23 -9.35 12.17
CA THR A 132 15.81 -9.16 10.78
C THR A 132 15.28 -7.75 10.59
N TRP A 133 15.86 -7.02 9.64
CA TRP A 133 15.48 -5.66 9.26
C TRP A 133 14.81 -5.66 7.89
N LEU A 134 13.76 -4.86 7.75
CA LEU A 134 13.18 -4.56 6.43
C LEU A 134 14.13 -3.62 5.69
N ALA A 135 14.44 -3.93 4.44
CA ALA A 135 15.31 -3.13 3.58
C ALA A 135 14.66 -2.88 2.22
N THR A 136 15.08 -1.81 1.56
CA THR A 136 14.61 -1.43 0.22
C THR A 136 15.01 -2.45 -0.84
N ALA A 137 14.25 -2.50 -1.93
CA ALA A 137 14.60 -3.30 -3.09
C ALA A 137 15.68 -2.62 -3.92
N LYS A 138 16.30 -3.40 -4.83
CA LYS A 138 17.24 -2.90 -5.84
C LYS A 138 16.61 -1.90 -6.81
N ASP A 139 15.32 -2.09 -7.14
CA ASP A 139 14.57 -1.21 -8.04
C ASP A 139 13.92 -0.07 -7.26
N PRO A 140 14.41 1.18 -7.34
CA PRO A 140 13.89 2.28 -6.55
C PRO A 140 12.49 2.73 -7.00
N VAL A 141 12.14 2.50 -8.27
CA VAL A 141 10.82 2.85 -8.81
C VAL A 141 9.74 1.85 -8.38
N LYS A 142 10.14 0.60 -8.16
CA LYS A 142 9.23 -0.49 -7.76
C LYS A 142 9.33 -0.83 -6.28
N ASP A 143 10.23 -0.21 -5.53
CA ASP A 143 10.35 -0.42 -4.10
C ASP A 143 8.98 -0.29 -3.41
N GLN A 144 8.62 -1.30 -2.63
CA GLN A 144 7.32 -1.43 -1.96
C GLN A 144 7.44 -1.49 -0.44
N THR A 145 8.57 -1.06 0.11
CA THR A 145 8.78 -1.05 1.57
C THR A 145 7.82 -0.12 2.30
N ASP A 146 7.37 0.96 1.66
CA ASP A 146 6.34 1.85 2.19
C ASP A 146 4.97 1.16 2.38
N PHE A 147 4.62 0.19 1.52
CA PHE A 147 3.42 -0.65 1.72
C PHE A 147 3.56 -1.66 2.86
N LEU A 148 4.76 -1.85 3.38
CA LEU A 148 5.09 -2.72 4.50
C LEU A 148 5.32 -1.93 5.81
N ALA A 149 5.17 -0.62 5.80
CA ALA A 149 5.50 0.28 6.91
C ALA A 149 4.74 -0.05 8.22
N GLN A 150 3.64 -0.77 8.17
CA GLN A 150 2.82 -1.10 9.34
C GLN A 150 2.99 -2.54 9.85
N ILE A 151 3.82 -3.38 9.22
CA ILE A 151 4.11 -4.73 9.74
C ILE A 151 4.93 -4.64 11.03
N ASP A 152 4.90 -5.71 11.83
CA ASP A 152 5.68 -5.81 13.06
C ASP A 152 6.90 -6.75 12.92
N TYR A 153 7.68 -6.88 14.00
CA TYR A 153 8.88 -7.71 14.00
C TYR A 153 8.57 -9.20 13.78
N LEU A 154 7.50 -9.72 14.37
CA LEU A 154 7.13 -11.12 14.19
C LEU A 154 6.79 -11.40 12.72
N GLN A 155 6.15 -10.44 12.06
CA GLN A 155 5.84 -10.53 10.64
C GLN A 155 7.11 -10.46 9.79
N VAL A 156 7.93 -9.38 9.92
CA VAL A 156 9.13 -9.22 9.07
C VAL A 156 10.13 -10.36 9.23
N SER A 157 10.29 -10.90 10.43
CA SER A 157 11.21 -12.01 10.69
C SER A 157 10.84 -13.30 9.95
N ARG A 158 9.58 -13.44 9.55
CA ARG A 158 9.08 -14.59 8.78
C ARG A 158 8.95 -14.33 7.28
N LEU A 159 9.14 -13.09 6.82
CA LEU A 159 8.98 -12.75 5.41
C LEU A 159 10.21 -13.10 4.59
N MET A 160 9.97 -13.39 3.30
CA MET A 160 10.95 -13.62 2.28
C MET A 160 10.52 -12.89 1.00
N PHE A 161 11.42 -12.11 0.44
CA PHE A 161 11.19 -11.28 -0.74
C PHE A 161 12.13 -11.69 -1.89
N PRO A 162 11.78 -12.72 -2.67
CA PRO A 162 12.68 -13.22 -3.73
C PRO A 162 13.01 -12.19 -4.81
N LEU A 163 12.18 -11.14 -4.97
CA LEU A 163 12.35 -10.11 -5.99
C LEU A 163 13.24 -8.94 -5.56
N GLY A 164 13.62 -8.85 -4.29
CA GLY A 164 14.30 -7.67 -3.74
C GLY A 164 15.63 -7.32 -4.43
N GLY A 165 16.33 -8.30 -4.99
CA GLY A 165 17.60 -8.12 -5.70
C GLY A 165 17.49 -7.84 -7.21
N PHE A 166 16.27 -7.65 -7.76
CA PHE A 166 16.04 -7.55 -9.19
C PHE A 166 15.34 -6.25 -9.59
N LEU A 167 15.64 -5.76 -10.81
CA LEU A 167 14.87 -4.71 -11.46
C LEU A 167 13.59 -5.30 -12.07
N LYS A 168 12.56 -4.49 -12.24
CA LYS A 168 11.29 -4.92 -12.85
C LYS A 168 11.46 -5.50 -14.26
N GLU A 169 12.36 -4.93 -15.03
CA GLU A 169 12.68 -5.44 -16.37
C GLU A 169 13.32 -6.83 -16.32
N GLU A 170 14.24 -7.06 -15.37
CA GLU A 170 14.84 -8.39 -15.16
C GLU A 170 13.77 -9.42 -14.77
N VAL A 171 12.82 -9.03 -13.92
CA VAL A 171 11.69 -9.87 -13.52
C VAL A 171 10.79 -10.23 -14.73
N ARG A 172 10.52 -9.27 -15.60
CA ARG A 172 9.77 -9.50 -16.83
C ARG A 172 10.49 -10.46 -17.78
N ASP A 173 11.78 -10.28 -17.95
CA ASP A 173 12.60 -11.16 -18.78
C ASP A 173 12.65 -12.59 -18.24
N MET A 174 12.80 -12.74 -16.91
CA MET A 174 12.73 -14.05 -16.26
C MET A 174 11.38 -14.73 -16.50
N ALA A 175 10.27 -14.00 -16.38
CA ALA A 175 8.94 -14.54 -16.62
C ALA A 175 8.80 -15.10 -18.05
N VAL A 176 9.32 -14.38 -19.04
CA VAL A 176 9.31 -14.80 -20.45
C VAL A 176 10.22 -16.02 -20.68
N LYS A 177 11.46 -15.96 -20.20
CA LYS A 177 12.46 -17.05 -20.35
C LYS A 177 11.97 -18.34 -19.70
N ALA A 178 11.38 -18.23 -18.51
CA ALA A 178 10.80 -19.36 -17.80
C ALA A 178 9.44 -19.79 -18.37
N SER A 179 8.93 -19.12 -19.39
CA SER A 179 7.59 -19.41 -19.98
C SER A 179 6.50 -19.49 -18.92
N LEU A 180 6.45 -18.50 -18.00
CA LEU A 180 5.43 -18.47 -16.95
C LEU A 180 4.04 -18.16 -17.53
N PRO A 181 2.96 -18.76 -17.02
CA PRO A 181 1.60 -18.53 -17.51
C PRO A 181 1.21 -17.04 -17.52
N SER A 182 1.67 -16.27 -16.52
CA SER A 182 1.41 -14.84 -16.37
C SER A 182 2.39 -13.90 -17.08
N ALA A 183 3.41 -14.41 -17.82
CA ALA A 183 4.52 -13.60 -18.36
C ALA A 183 4.10 -12.37 -19.19
N ARG A 184 2.95 -12.47 -19.90
CA ARG A 184 2.41 -11.39 -20.74
C ARG A 184 1.35 -10.54 -20.05
N ARG A 185 1.03 -10.83 -18.78
CA ARG A 185 0.03 -10.09 -18.04
C ARG A 185 0.54 -8.69 -17.71
N LYS A 186 -0.35 -7.70 -17.84
CA LYS A 186 -0.07 -6.33 -17.40
C LYS A 186 -0.04 -6.27 -15.87
N ASP A 187 0.75 -5.33 -15.34
CA ASP A 187 0.75 -5.06 -13.91
C ASP A 187 -0.63 -4.60 -13.45
N SER A 188 -1.05 -5.03 -12.27
CA SER A 188 -2.28 -4.54 -11.65
C SER A 188 -2.19 -3.04 -11.43
N GLN A 189 -3.27 -2.34 -11.75
CA GLN A 189 -3.39 -0.89 -11.56
C GLN A 189 -4.49 -0.65 -10.51
N GLY A 190 -4.20 0.15 -9.49
CA GLY A 190 -5.18 0.54 -8.47
C GLY A 190 -5.14 -0.30 -7.18
N ILE A 191 -6.15 -0.11 -6.34
CA ILE A 191 -6.28 -0.77 -5.04
C ILE A 191 -6.65 -2.24 -5.25
N CYS A 192 -5.91 -3.14 -4.60
CA CYS A 192 -5.96 -4.59 -4.82
C CYS A 192 -7.38 -5.20 -4.79
N PHE A 193 -8.25 -4.74 -3.88
CA PHE A 193 -9.57 -5.32 -3.70
C PHE A 193 -10.68 -4.72 -4.57
N LEU A 194 -10.45 -3.51 -5.10
CA LEU A 194 -11.46 -2.83 -5.92
C LEU A 194 -11.50 -3.37 -7.35
N GLY A 195 -10.45 -4.04 -7.81
CA GLY A 195 -10.37 -4.49 -9.18
C GLY A 195 -10.57 -3.31 -10.14
N LYS A 196 -11.68 -3.33 -10.90
CA LYS A 196 -12.05 -2.27 -11.86
C LYS A 196 -13.01 -1.22 -11.26
N ILE A 197 -13.38 -1.30 -9.97
CA ILE A 197 -14.31 -0.35 -9.34
C ILE A 197 -13.61 0.98 -9.13
N ASN A 198 -14.29 2.08 -9.48
CA ASN A 198 -13.82 3.41 -9.16
C ASN A 198 -13.88 3.64 -7.64
N TYR A 199 -12.81 4.16 -7.06
CA TYR A 199 -12.71 4.42 -5.62
C TYR A 199 -13.84 5.32 -5.10
N ASN A 200 -14.22 6.36 -5.83
CA ASN A 200 -15.31 7.25 -5.43
C ASN A 200 -16.66 6.54 -5.44
N ASP A 201 -16.90 5.62 -6.39
CA ASP A 201 -18.12 4.82 -6.43
C ASP A 201 -18.18 3.84 -5.25
N PHE A 202 -17.04 3.26 -4.89
CA PHE A 202 -16.92 2.44 -3.70
C PHE A 202 -17.24 3.24 -2.42
N ILE A 203 -16.61 4.38 -2.20
CA ILE A 203 -16.85 5.22 -1.01
C ILE A 203 -18.31 5.71 -0.97
N ARG A 204 -18.90 6.04 -2.12
CA ARG A 204 -20.31 6.46 -2.20
C ARG A 204 -21.28 5.40 -1.68
N ARG A 205 -20.98 4.11 -1.85
CA ARG A 205 -21.83 3.01 -1.33
C ARG A 205 -21.91 3.01 0.19
N PHE A 206 -20.86 3.45 0.89
CA PHE A 206 -20.79 3.47 2.36
C PHE A 206 -21.17 4.80 2.98
N LEU A 207 -20.75 5.90 2.37
CA LEU A 207 -20.91 7.24 2.95
C LEU A 207 -21.98 8.07 2.24
N GLY A 208 -22.46 7.58 1.09
CA GLY A 208 -23.43 8.33 0.28
C GLY A 208 -22.83 9.61 -0.30
N GLU A 209 -23.70 10.57 -0.57
CA GLU A 209 -23.34 11.93 -0.97
C GLU A 209 -23.83 12.93 0.08
N ARG A 210 -23.00 13.91 0.40
CA ARG A 210 -23.32 15.05 1.28
C ARG A 210 -22.81 16.31 0.59
N PRO A 211 -23.66 17.02 -0.19
CA PRO A 211 -23.23 18.25 -0.85
C PRO A 211 -22.75 19.29 0.16
N GLY A 212 -21.68 20.02 -0.22
CA GLY A 212 -21.11 21.08 0.58
C GLY A 212 -20.40 22.12 -0.29
N PRO A 213 -20.05 23.30 0.27
CA PRO A 213 -19.39 24.35 -0.46
C PRO A 213 -17.92 24.05 -0.73
N VAL A 214 -17.44 24.51 -1.89
CA VAL A 214 -16.04 24.67 -2.20
C VAL A 214 -15.70 26.15 -2.02
N VAL A 215 -14.76 26.43 -1.12
CA VAL A 215 -14.38 27.78 -0.70
C VAL A 215 -12.97 28.10 -1.17
N GLU A 216 -12.77 29.23 -1.81
CA GLU A 216 -11.44 29.77 -2.09
C GLU A 216 -10.80 30.22 -0.78
N LEU A 217 -9.62 29.67 -0.44
CA LEU A 217 -8.98 29.88 0.86
C LEU A 217 -8.62 31.37 1.08
N GLU A 218 -8.10 32.04 0.05
CA GLU A 218 -7.59 33.40 0.11
C GLU A 218 -8.70 34.45 0.30
N THR A 219 -9.86 34.21 -0.28
CA THR A 219 -10.96 35.19 -0.29
C THR A 219 -12.13 34.84 0.60
N GLY A 220 -12.22 33.56 1.03
CA GLY A 220 -13.37 33.03 1.75
C GLY A 220 -14.64 32.90 0.87
N LYS A 221 -14.57 33.11 -0.43
CA LYS A 221 -15.72 33.01 -1.32
C LYS A 221 -16.06 31.57 -1.66
N VAL A 222 -17.35 31.27 -1.66
CA VAL A 222 -17.87 30.02 -2.21
C VAL A 222 -17.80 30.10 -3.74
N ILE A 223 -17.04 29.20 -4.35
CA ILE A 223 -16.80 29.16 -5.80
C ILE A 223 -17.36 27.90 -6.47
N GLY A 224 -17.95 27.00 -5.69
CA GLY A 224 -18.56 25.77 -6.22
C GLY A 224 -19.19 24.93 -5.13
N GLN A 225 -19.59 23.73 -5.52
CA GLN A 225 -20.10 22.70 -4.64
C GLN A 225 -19.42 21.37 -4.91
N HIS A 226 -19.23 20.57 -3.84
CA HIS A 226 -18.77 19.19 -3.91
C HIS A 226 -19.88 18.23 -3.42
N ARG A 227 -19.71 16.92 -3.68
CA ARG A 227 -20.69 15.88 -3.31
C ARG A 227 -20.39 15.19 -1.98
N GLY A 228 -19.32 15.58 -1.29
CA GLY A 228 -18.84 15.06 -0.02
C GLY A 228 -17.35 15.29 0.09
N TYR A 229 -16.84 15.79 1.24
CA TYR A 229 -15.42 16.05 1.44
C TYR A 229 -14.57 14.77 1.29
N TRP A 230 -15.16 13.60 1.56
CA TRP A 230 -14.49 12.30 1.44
C TRP A 230 -14.11 11.87 0.02
N PHE A 231 -14.64 12.52 -1.01
CA PHE A 231 -14.22 12.30 -2.41
C PHE A 231 -12.99 13.10 -2.79
N HIS A 232 -12.43 13.87 -1.86
CA HIS A 232 -11.35 14.81 -2.14
C HIS A 232 -10.16 14.57 -1.23
N THR A 233 -8.96 14.72 -1.80
CA THR A 233 -7.68 14.57 -1.11
C THR A 233 -6.90 15.86 -1.21
N ILE A 234 -6.17 16.24 -0.15
CA ILE A 234 -5.28 17.41 -0.17
C ILE A 234 -4.25 17.23 -1.30
N GLY A 235 -4.04 18.29 -2.07
CA GLY A 235 -3.23 18.30 -3.28
C GLY A 235 -3.97 17.84 -4.56
N GLN A 236 -5.23 17.43 -4.46
CA GLN A 236 -6.02 17.03 -5.64
C GLN A 236 -6.32 18.23 -6.52
N ARG A 237 -6.04 18.06 -7.84
CA ARG A 237 -6.32 19.06 -8.89
C ARG A 237 -7.50 18.67 -9.77
N LYS A 238 -7.63 17.36 -10.09
CA LYS A 238 -8.62 16.87 -11.04
C LYS A 238 -9.96 16.58 -10.34
N GLY A 239 -11.06 16.73 -11.09
CA GLY A 239 -12.39 16.30 -10.60
C GLY A 239 -13.09 17.33 -9.69
N LEU A 240 -12.60 18.56 -9.57
CA LEU A 240 -13.24 19.62 -8.77
C LEU A 240 -14.43 20.28 -9.47
N GLY A 241 -14.50 20.21 -10.81
CA GLY A 241 -15.60 20.81 -11.59
C GLY A 241 -15.63 22.34 -11.56
N LEU A 242 -14.51 22.97 -11.20
CA LEU A 242 -14.38 24.43 -11.10
C LEU A 242 -13.82 25.04 -12.40
N GLY A 243 -14.37 26.16 -12.82
CA GLY A 243 -13.83 26.98 -13.89
C GLY A 243 -12.70 27.89 -13.41
N GLY A 244 -11.89 28.44 -14.36
CA GLY A 244 -10.89 29.45 -14.07
C GLY A 244 -9.63 28.97 -13.34
N GLY A 245 -9.40 27.63 -13.27
CA GLY A 245 -8.25 27.05 -12.57
C GLY A 245 -6.88 27.29 -13.21
N PRO A 246 -5.82 26.67 -12.69
CA PRO A 246 -5.88 25.43 -11.88
C PRO A 246 -6.22 25.65 -10.41
N TRP A 247 -7.15 24.83 -9.89
CA TRP A 247 -7.50 24.78 -8.48
C TRP A 247 -6.94 23.53 -7.82
N PHE A 248 -6.52 23.65 -6.56
CA PHE A 248 -6.01 22.54 -5.74
C PHE A 248 -6.74 22.50 -4.40
N VAL A 249 -7.10 21.31 -3.95
CA VAL A 249 -7.59 21.11 -2.58
C VAL A 249 -6.44 21.34 -1.61
N VAL A 250 -6.62 22.26 -0.68
CA VAL A 250 -5.58 22.64 0.28
C VAL A 250 -5.95 22.33 1.73
N ASP A 251 -7.26 22.26 2.03
CA ASP A 251 -7.75 21.90 3.35
C ASP A 251 -9.18 21.37 3.31
N LYS A 252 -9.63 20.72 4.39
CA LYS A 252 -10.98 20.20 4.56
C LYS A 252 -11.49 20.47 5.97
N ASN A 253 -12.67 21.07 6.09
CA ASN A 253 -13.41 21.11 7.35
C ASN A 253 -14.45 19.99 7.34
N VAL A 254 -14.17 18.93 8.08
CA VAL A 254 -15.00 17.72 8.13
C VAL A 254 -16.36 17.98 8.81
N GLU A 255 -16.37 18.79 9.88
CA GLU A 255 -17.56 19.09 10.67
C GLU A 255 -18.57 19.92 9.85
N GLU A 256 -18.08 20.98 9.23
CA GLU A 256 -18.88 21.88 8.40
C GLU A 256 -19.09 21.38 6.98
N ASN A 257 -18.41 20.28 6.58
CA ASN A 257 -18.44 19.72 5.24
C ASN A 257 -17.99 20.71 4.16
N ILE A 258 -16.87 21.39 4.40
CA ILE A 258 -16.28 22.39 3.49
C ILE A 258 -14.98 21.86 2.91
N ILE A 259 -14.75 22.13 1.63
CA ILE A 259 -13.45 21.96 0.97
C ILE A 259 -12.87 23.32 0.67
N TYR A 260 -11.64 23.55 1.12
CA TYR A 260 -10.88 24.74 0.77
C TYR A 260 -9.98 24.45 -0.44
N VAL A 261 -10.00 25.37 -1.39
CA VAL A 261 -9.16 25.29 -2.59
C VAL A 261 -8.39 26.59 -2.78
N SER A 262 -7.21 26.48 -3.40
CA SER A 262 -6.38 27.64 -3.77
C SER A 262 -6.11 27.65 -5.26
N HIS A 263 -6.02 28.88 -5.83
CA HIS A 263 -5.72 29.10 -7.23
C HIS A 263 -4.21 29.10 -7.47
N GLY A 264 -3.72 28.03 -8.04
CA GLY A 264 -2.29 27.75 -8.11
C GLY A 264 -1.81 27.00 -6.86
N TYR A 265 -0.73 26.26 -7.04
CA TYR A 265 -0.11 25.52 -5.95
C TYR A 265 1.00 26.38 -5.37
N ASP A 266 0.67 27.17 -4.35
CA ASP A 266 1.67 27.97 -3.62
C ASP A 266 2.44 27.06 -2.69
N THR A 267 3.64 26.68 -3.11
CA THR A 267 4.50 25.75 -2.36
C THR A 267 4.84 26.25 -0.97
N GLU A 268 4.98 27.54 -0.75
CA GLU A 268 5.34 28.11 0.55
C GLU A 268 4.19 28.02 1.58
N LYS A 269 2.94 28.04 1.13
CA LYS A 269 1.76 27.92 2.00
C LYS A 269 1.23 26.51 2.20
N GLN A 270 1.55 25.62 1.25
CA GLN A 270 1.02 24.25 1.21
C GLN A 270 2.11 23.20 1.49
N PHE A 271 3.37 23.60 1.46
CA PHE A 271 4.50 22.80 1.84
C PHE A 271 5.07 23.34 3.14
N GLY A 272 5.33 22.47 4.07
CA GLY A 272 6.09 22.76 5.28
C GLY A 272 7.45 22.11 5.22
N HIS A 273 8.29 22.46 6.18
CA HIS A 273 9.56 21.76 6.43
C HIS A 273 9.46 20.81 7.61
N SER A 274 8.28 20.61 8.17
CA SER A 274 8.10 19.73 9.32
C SER A 274 6.71 19.14 9.39
N PHE A 275 6.62 17.97 10.00
CA PHE A 275 5.36 17.30 10.33
C PHE A 275 5.53 16.46 11.60
N CYS A 276 4.40 16.06 12.18
CA CYS A 276 4.35 15.20 13.34
C CYS A 276 3.77 13.84 12.99
N VAL A 277 4.34 12.78 13.57
CA VAL A 277 3.84 11.42 13.45
C VAL A 277 3.38 10.95 14.82
N LYS A 278 2.12 10.54 14.92
CA LYS A 278 1.53 9.91 16.10
C LYS A 278 1.34 8.42 15.85
N ASP A 279 1.24 7.66 16.91
CA ASP A 279 0.96 6.20 16.85
C ASP A 279 1.94 5.45 15.93
N PHE A 280 3.21 5.88 15.89
CA PHE A 280 4.25 5.21 15.13
C PHE A 280 4.80 3.99 15.89
N HIS A 281 5.45 3.08 15.18
CA HIS A 281 6.19 1.96 15.75
C HIS A 281 7.47 1.69 14.96
N PHE A 282 8.43 1.04 15.60
CA PHE A 282 9.57 0.46 14.93
C PHE A 282 9.26 -0.97 14.53
N ILE A 283 9.50 -1.33 13.26
CA ILE A 283 9.27 -2.68 12.77
C ILE A 283 10.18 -3.67 13.50
N THR A 284 11.47 -3.33 13.68
CA THR A 284 12.45 -4.17 14.36
C THR A 284 12.78 -3.61 15.75
N LEU A 285 13.68 -2.68 15.84
CA LEU A 285 14.10 -2.03 17.07
C LEU A 285 14.23 -0.53 16.82
N ASN A 286 14.22 0.28 17.89
CA ASN A 286 14.61 1.66 17.78
C ASN A 286 16.13 1.75 17.49
N PRO A 287 16.54 2.18 16.28
CA PRO A 287 17.95 2.32 15.96
C PRO A 287 18.56 3.61 16.47
N TRP A 288 17.75 4.56 16.94
CA TRP A 288 18.18 5.90 17.28
C TRP A 288 18.68 5.95 18.74
N LYS A 289 19.91 6.43 18.90
CA LYS A 289 20.56 6.55 20.21
C LYS A 289 20.53 7.96 20.75
N GLU A 290 20.33 8.94 19.87
CA GLU A 290 20.37 10.37 20.18
C GLU A 290 18.97 10.96 20.22
N GLN A 291 18.84 12.11 20.88
CA GLN A 291 17.58 12.83 21.01
C GLN A 291 17.11 13.40 19.67
N GLU A 292 18.06 13.73 18.78
CA GLU A 292 17.84 14.15 17.40
C GLU A 292 18.71 13.29 16.46
N THR A 293 18.12 12.70 15.44
CA THR A 293 18.81 11.78 14.51
C THR A 293 18.51 12.17 13.08
N GLU A 294 19.53 12.13 12.22
CA GLU A 294 19.35 12.27 10.77
C GLU A 294 18.71 11.00 10.20
N ILE A 295 17.71 11.19 9.33
CA ILE A 295 16.97 10.11 8.70
C ILE A 295 16.75 10.37 7.22
N CYS A 296 16.54 9.28 6.48
CA CYS A 296 15.92 9.29 5.16
C CYS A 296 14.48 8.77 5.29
N PHE A 297 13.51 9.46 4.71
CA PHE A 297 12.11 9.10 4.84
C PHE A 297 11.32 9.32 3.55
N LYS A 298 10.14 8.71 3.48
CA LYS A 298 9.12 8.94 2.45
C LYS A 298 7.78 9.30 3.13
N ILE A 299 7.06 10.26 2.59
CA ILE A 299 5.70 10.60 3.03
C ILE A 299 4.66 9.86 2.19
N ARG A 300 5.00 9.61 0.92
CA ARG A 300 4.15 8.95 -0.07
C ARG A 300 4.98 7.93 -0.84
N HIS A 301 4.30 7.10 -1.61
CA HIS A 301 4.99 6.22 -2.56
C HIS A 301 5.70 7.05 -3.63
N THR A 302 7.01 7.13 -3.55
CA THR A 302 7.92 7.84 -4.46
C THR A 302 9.17 7.00 -4.68
N ASP A 303 9.87 7.25 -5.78
CA ASP A 303 11.13 6.59 -6.11
C ASP A 303 12.32 7.14 -5.31
N THR A 304 12.16 8.30 -4.69
CA THR A 304 13.22 8.99 -3.94
C THR A 304 12.88 9.13 -2.45
N PHE A 305 13.90 9.07 -1.61
CA PHE A 305 13.85 9.43 -0.20
C PHE A 305 14.18 10.91 -0.03
N GLN A 306 13.54 11.53 0.96
CA GLN A 306 13.90 12.84 1.46
C GLN A 306 14.82 12.70 2.67
N THR A 307 15.69 13.69 2.90
CA THR A 307 16.54 13.78 4.08
C THR A 307 15.96 14.76 5.09
N GLY A 308 16.22 14.50 6.35
CA GLY A 308 15.79 15.35 7.42
C GLY A 308 16.21 14.84 8.79
N LYS A 309 15.66 15.43 9.84
CA LYS A 309 15.93 15.07 11.21
C LYS A 309 14.67 14.68 11.94
N VAL A 310 14.82 13.78 12.87
CA VAL A 310 13.73 13.30 13.71
C VAL A 310 14.09 13.49 15.18
N ARG A 311 13.10 13.87 15.98
CA ARG A 311 13.21 13.91 17.45
C ARG A 311 11.91 13.46 18.11
N PHE A 312 12.04 12.88 19.30
CA PHE A 312 10.89 12.58 20.14
C PHE A 312 10.47 13.82 20.91
N ALA A 313 9.17 14.09 20.96
CA ALA A 313 8.57 15.03 21.87
C ALA A 313 8.25 14.34 23.21
N GLU A 314 8.04 15.15 24.26
CA GLU A 314 7.70 14.66 25.61
C GLU A 314 6.37 13.87 25.64
N ASP A 315 5.43 14.18 24.74
CA ASP A 315 4.14 13.51 24.59
C ASP A 315 4.20 12.20 23.79
N GLY A 316 5.40 11.76 23.37
CA GLY A 316 5.62 10.57 22.56
C GLY A 316 5.38 10.79 21.06
N THR A 317 5.07 12.00 20.62
CA THR A 317 4.96 12.37 19.22
C THR A 317 6.35 12.42 18.58
N LEU A 318 6.46 11.98 17.35
CA LEU A 318 7.68 12.09 16.56
C LEU A 318 7.62 13.35 15.69
N HIS A 319 8.54 14.28 15.91
CA HIS A 319 8.70 15.46 15.08
C HIS A 319 9.74 15.18 14.00
N VAL A 320 9.35 15.38 12.75
CA VAL A 320 10.25 15.26 11.60
C VAL A 320 10.42 16.62 10.96
N SER A 321 11.66 17.03 10.73
CA SER A 321 12.02 18.22 9.95
C SER A 321 12.72 17.77 8.67
N SER A 322 12.40 18.41 7.55
CA SER A 322 12.96 18.13 6.23
C SER A 322 13.83 19.29 5.77
N GLU A 323 14.89 18.97 5.05
CA GLU A 323 15.75 19.98 4.39
C GLU A 323 15.02 20.61 3.21
N GLU A 324 14.22 19.84 2.49
CA GLU A 324 13.40 20.30 1.39
C GLU A 324 11.92 20.46 1.81
N PRO A 325 11.17 21.37 1.15
CA PRO A 325 9.74 21.50 1.39
C PRO A 325 9.00 20.20 1.09
N ILE A 326 8.14 19.78 1.99
CA ILE A 326 7.36 18.55 1.91
C ILE A 326 5.87 18.84 1.79
N GLN A 327 5.20 18.15 0.92
CA GLN A 327 3.75 18.15 0.83
C GLN A 327 3.22 17.13 1.85
N ALA A 328 2.76 17.63 2.99
CA ALA A 328 2.12 16.82 4.04
C ALA A 328 0.69 16.42 3.67
#